data_d6f68fbeea42f72c86f7f4b8ec71ee14
#
_entry.id   d6f68fbeea42f72c86f7f4b8ec71ee14
#
_cell.length_a   1.000
_cell.length_b   1.000
_cell.length_c   1.000
_cell.angle_alpha   90.00
_cell.angle_beta   90.00
_cell.angle_gamma   90.00
#
_symmetry.space_group_name_H-M   'P 1'
#
loop_
_entity.id
_entity.type
_entity.pdbx_description
1 polymer ?
#
loop_
_entity_poly.entity_id
_entity_poly.type
_entity_poly.pdbx_seq_one_letter_code
_entity_poly.pdbx_strand_id
1 'polypeptide(L)'
;MNGENLIESLLPAVEQQLESPDTPYVKKTFTRLVEKEALSPEEAKELIALCLADESNRMFIDKRDFDVARYQQLLAGLPAEESA
;
A
#
# COMPACT_ATOMS: atom_id res chain seq x y z
N MET A 1 11.50 -2.51 -17.99
CA MET A 1 10.69 -2.54 -17.14
C MET A 1 10.91 -1.61 -16.09
N ASN A 2 10.05 -1.14 -15.49
CA ASN A 2 10.27 -0.14 -14.61
C ASN A 2 9.30 -0.23 -13.50
N GLY A 3 9.47 0.54 -12.47
CA GLY A 3 8.64 0.47 -11.32
C GLY A 3 7.23 0.88 -11.57
N GLU A 4 7.02 1.69 -12.56
CA GLU A 4 5.69 2.12 -12.85
C GLU A 4 4.83 0.95 -13.26
N ASN A 5 5.36 0.02 -14.03
CA ASN A 5 4.56 -1.11 -14.44
C ASN A 5 4.22 -1.98 -13.25
N LEU A 6 5.13 -2.09 -12.28
CA LEU A 6 4.84 -2.89 -11.11
C LEU A 6 3.73 -2.25 -10.30
N ILE A 7 3.77 -0.93 -10.12
CA ILE A 7 2.74 -0.25 -9.36
C ILE A 7 1.39 -0.42 -10.05
N GLU A 8 1.34 -0.22 -11.36
CA GLU A 8 0.09 -0.37 -12.06
C GLU A 8 -0.43 -1.79 -11.96
N SER A 9 0.47 -2.77 -11.95
CA SER A 9 0.03 -4.15 -11.87
C SER A 9 -0.60 -4.47 -10.52
N LEU A 10 -0.23 -3.73 -9.48
CA LEU A 10 -0.75 -3.98 -8.17
C LEU A 10 -2.01 -3.18 -7.84
N LEU A 11 -2.36 -2.20 -8.66
CA LEU A 11 -3.55 -1.40 -8.36
C LEU A 11 -4.83 -2.23 -8.27
N PRO A 12 -5.04 -3.22 -9.13
CA PRO A 12 -6.25 -4.04 -8.96
C PRO A 12 -6.28 -4.78 -7.62
N ALA A 13 -5.12 -5.19 -7.11
CA ALA A 13 -5.07 -5.85 -5.82
C ALA A 13 -5.41 -4.86 -4.71
N VAL A 14 -4.95 -3.62 -4.82
CA VAL A 14 -5.27 -2.60 -3.85
C VAL A 14 -6.77 -2.35 -3.86
N GLU A 15 -7.37 -2.29 -5.05
CA GLU A 15 -8.80 -2.04 -5.14
C GLU A 15 -9.58 -3.18 -4.51
N GLN A 16 -9.13 -4.40 -4.67
CA GLN A 16 -9.81 -5.51 -4.05
C GLN A 16 -9.69 -5.42 -2.53
N GLN A 17 -8.54 -5.01 -2.03
CA GLN A 17 -8.36 -4.87 -0.60
C GLN A 17 -9.24 -3.76 -0.04
N LEU A 18 -9.49 -2.72 -0.81
CA LEU A 18 -10.32 -1.63 -0.32
C LEU A 18 -11.75 -2.09 -0.10
N GLU A 19 -12.19 -3.11 -0.84
CA GLU A 19 -13.53 -3.61 -0.70
C GLU A 19 -13.61 -4.86 0.19
N SER A 20 -12.48 -5.39 0.60
CA SER A 20 -12.49 -6.65 1.34
C SER A 20 -12.68 -6.44 2.83
N PRO A 21 -13.56 -7.17 3.46
CA PRO A 21 -13.72 -7.08 4.91
C PRO A 21 -12.53 -7.69 5.65
N ASP A 22 -11.65 -8.41 4.94
CA ASP A 22 -10.51 -9.02 5.58
C ASP A 22 -9.34 -8.05 5.72
N THR A 23 -9.37 -6.93 5.03
CA THR A 23 -8.26 -5.97 5.09
C THR A 23 -8.79 -4.57 5.40
N PRO A 24 -9.48 -4.40 6.53
CA PRO A 24 -10.06 -3.09 6.86
C PRO A 24 -9.02 -2.01 7.04
N TYR A 25 -7.80 -2.39 7.40
CA TYR A 25 -6.74 -1.42 7.60
C TYR A 25 -6.36 -0.73 6.29
N VAL A 26 -6.57 -1.37 5.14
CA VAL A 26 -6.25 -0.75 3.87
C VAL A 26 -7.24 0.37 3.59
N LYS A 27 -8.54 0.12 3.83
CA LYS A 27 -9.53 1.14 3.60
C LYS A 27 -9.35 2.30 4.57
N LYS A 28 -8.97 2.03 5.81
CA LYS A 28 -8.76 3.10 6.77
C LYS A 28 -7.58 3.95 6.32
N THR A 29 -6.52 3.34 5.82
CA THR A 29 -5.37 4.08 5.34
C THR A 29 -5.76 4.94 4.14
N PHE A 30 -6.53 4.38 3.21
CA PHE A 30 -6.97 5.11 2.03
C PHE A 30 -7.78 6.33 2.45
N THR A 31 -8.74 6.15 3.36
CA THR A 31 -9.60 7.24 3.80
C THR A 31 -8.76 8.33 4.47
N ARG A 32 -7.81 7.93 5.29
CA ARG A 32 -6.96 8.90 5.98
C ARG A 32 -6.14 9.72 4.97
N LEU A 33 -5.58 9.03 3.97
CA LEU A 33 -4.76 9.72 3.00
C LEU A 33 -5.58 10.72 2.18
N VAL A 34 -6.78 10.34 1.81
CA VAL A 34 -7.61 11.23 1.01
C VAL A 34 -8.16 12.36 1.85
N GLU A 35 -8.69 12.07 3.01
CA GLU A 35 -9.31 13.09 3.83
C GLU A 35 -8.38 13.92 4.67
N LYS A 36 -7.39 13.34 5.28
CA LYS A 36 -6.52 14.11 6.13
C LYS A 36 -5.28 14.62 5.46
N GLU A 37 -4.77 13.88 4.47
CA GLU A 37 -3.56 14.30 3.79
C GLU A 37 -3.87 14.99 2.47
N ALA A 38 -5.14 15.08 2.12
CA ALA A 38 -5.58 15.77 0.91
C ALA A 38 -4.99 15.18 -0.37
N LEU A 39 -4.71 13.90 -0.38
CA LEU A 39 -4.19 13.27 -1.58
C LEU A 39 -5.36 12.86 -2.46
N SER A 40 -5.13 12.79 -3.76
CA SER A 40 -6.17 12.31 -4.64
C SER A 40 -6.34 10.82 -4.43
N PRO A 41 -7.49 10.26 -4.76
CA PRO A 41 -7.69 8.82 -4.61
C PRO A 41 -6.65 8.00 -5.36
N GLU A 42 -6.22 8.48 -6.53
CA GLU A 42 -5.23 7.76 -7.30
C GLU A 42 -3.89 7.78 -6.61
N GLU A 43 -3.48 8.91 -6.06
CA GLU A 43 -2.24 9.00 -5.35
C GLU A 43 -2.26 8.10 -4.12
N ALA A 44 -3.39 8.08 -3.41
CA ALA A 44 -3.51 7.24 -2.23
C ALA A 44 -3.36 5.77 -2.60
N LYS A 45 -3.99 5.35 -3.70
CA LYS A 45 -3.89 3.96 -4.11
C LYS A 45 -2.47 3.61 -4.53
N GLU A 46 -1.78 4.54 -5.18
CA GLU A 46 -0.41 4.28 -5.60
C GLU A 46 0.52 4.14 -4.40
N LEU A 47 0.32 4.93 -3.35
CA LEU A 47 1.14 4.81 -2.17
C LEU A 47 0.89 3.48 -1.47
N ILE A 48 -0.37 3.05 -1.42
CA ILE A 48 -0.70 1.76 -0.83
C ILE A 48 -0.07 0.65 -1.67
N ALA A 49 -0.09 0.79 -3.00
CA ALA A 49 0.52 -0.21 -3.88
C ALA A 49 2.03 -0.30 -3.65
N LEU A 50 2.67 0.83 -3.32
CA LEU A 50 4.10 0.80 -3.03
C LEU A 50 4.36 0.00 -1.76
N CYS A 51 3.51 0.12 -0.75
CA CYS A 51 3.66 -0.66 0.47
C CYS A 51 3.44 -2.14 0.18
N LEU A 52 2.47 -2.45 -0.65
CA LEU A 52 2.19 -3.84 -1.00
C LEU A 52 3.38 -4.42 -1.76
N ALA A 53 3.96 -3.64 -2.67
CA ALA A 53 5.12 -4.09 -3.43
C ALA A 53 6.31 -4.32 -2.51
N ASP A 54 6.50 -3.44 -1.51
CA ASP A 54 7.60 -3.56 -0.60
C ASP A 54 7.48 -4.86 0.19
N GLU A 55 6.32 -5.14 0.74
CA GLU A 55 6.16 -6.36 1.51
C GLU A 55 6.23 -7.60 0.62
N SER A 56 5.67 -7.53 -0.57
CA SER A 56 5.72 -8.67 -1.48
C SER A 56 7.17 -8.98 -1.86
N ASN A 57 7.97 -7.93 -2.08
CA ASN A 57 9.36 -8.13 -2.44
C ASN A 57 10.13 -8.71 -1.26
N ARG A 58 9.85 -8.24 -0.05
CA ARG A 58 10.53 -8.73 1.12
C ARG A 58 10.16 -10.20 1.39
N MET A 59 8.90 -10.54 1.16
CA MET A 59 8.46 -11.90 1.31
C MET A 59 9.25 -12.81 0.37
N PHE A 60 9.46 -12.36 -0.86
CA PHE A 60 10.16 -13.15 -1.83
C PHE A 60 11.65 -13.26 -1.47
N ILE A 61 12.29 -12.18 -1.06
CA ILE A 61 13.69 -12.19 -0.71
C ILE A 61 13.95 -13.05 0.51
N ASP A 62 13.12 -12.92 1.54
CA ASP A 62 13.31 -13.64 2.78
C ASP A 62 12.70 -15.03 2.74
N LYS A 63 12.00 -15.37 1.67
CA LYS A 63 11.39 -16.69 1.53
C LYS A 63 10.49 -16.99 2.71
N ARG A 64 9.60 -16.06 3.02
CA ARG A 64 8.67 -16.22 4.12
C ARG A 64 7.29 -15.80 3.66
N ASP A 65 6.28 -16.05 4.48
CA ASP A 65 4.93 -15.68 4.13
C ASP A 65 4.77 -14.18 4.24
N PHE A 66 3.69 -13.68 3.67
CA PHE A 66 3.35 -12.27 3.71
C PHE A 66 3.17 -11.87 5.17
N ASP A 67 3.85 -10.79 5.58
CA ASP A 67 3.78 -10.34 6.95
C ASP A 67 2.78 -9.21 7.06
N VAL A 68 1.59 -9.50 7.50
CA VAL A 68 0.53 -8.52 7.59
C VAL A 68 0.91 -7.39 8.56
N ALA A 69 1.57 -7.73 9.66
CA ALA A 69 1.95 -6.71 10.64
C ALA A 69 2.91 -5.70 10.03
N ARG A 70 3.87 -6.19 9.23
CA ARG A 70 4.80 -5.28 8.58
C ARG A 70 4.08 -4.42 7.54
N TYR A 71 3.16 -5.02 6.79
CA TYR A 71 2.37 -4.29 5.81
C TYR A 71 1.59 -3.19 6.50
N GLN A 72 0.97 -3.49 7.63
CA GLN A 72 0.20 -2.49 8.35
C GLN A 72 1.11 -1.37 8.86
N GLN A 73 2.34 -1.68 9.26
CA GLN A 73 3.27 -0.66 9.69
C GLN A 73 3.68 0.24 8.53
N LEU A 74 3.87 -0.35 7.35
CA LEU A 74 4.22 0.45 6.19
C LEU A 74 3.08 1.40 5.84
N LEU A 75 1.84 0.89 5.91
CA LEU A 75 0.69 1.72 5.61
C LEU A 75 0.54 2.85 6.63
N ALA A 76 0.83 2.57 7.91
CA ALA A 76 0.71 3.58 8.94
C ALA A 76 1.73 4.71 8.75
N GLY A 77 2.82 4.44 8.07
CA GLY A 77 3.83 5.47 7.81
C GLY A 77 3.53 6.35 6.62
N LEU A 78 2.42 6.12 5.92
CA LEU A 78 2.09 6.94 4.78
C LEU A 78 1.42 8.24 5.22
N PRO A 79 1.59 9.29 4.46
CA PRO A 79 2.48 9.41 3.33
C PRO A 79 3.93 9.45 3.81
N ALA A 80 4.82 8.92 3.01
CA ALA A 80 6.19 8.86 3.43
C ALA A 80 6.76 10.26 3.48
N GLU A 81 7.38 10.56 4.58
CA GLU A 81 7.85 11.85 4.67
C GLU A 81 9.24 11.88 4.36
N GLU A 82 9.64 12.24 3.29
CA GLU A 82 10.88 12.20 2.95
C GLU A 82 11.63 13.27 3.34
N SER A 83 11.26 14.24 3.37
CA SER A 83 12.03 15.24 3.51
C SER A 83 12.60 15.39 4.64
N ALA A 84 12.23 14.91 5.33
CA ALA A 84 12.79 15.12 6.56
C ALA A 84 14.09 15.70 6.47
#